data_14df5ad6f535e4ca8bd03ab1a6e7a04a
#
_entry.id   14df5ad6f535e4ca8bd03ab1a6e7a04a
#
_cell.length_a   1.000
_cell.length_b   1.000
_cell.length_c   1.000
_cell.angle_alpha   90.00
_cell.angle_beta   90.00
_cell.angle_gamma   90.00
#
_symmetry.space_group_name_H-M   'P 1'
#
loop_
_entity.id
_entity.type
_entity.pdbx_description
1 polymer ?
#
loop_
_entity_poly.entity_id
_entity_poly.type
_entity_poly.pdbx_seq_one_letter_code
_entity_poly.pdbx_strand_id
1 'polypeptide(L)'
;MKANQAKEFEKNDYGVFLNADASSLERFKMYETIVIDAQYFTKRDIELLHQNGTVVYTYLNIGSIENFREYYTAYAELAIGEYEHWEEEEWVDVANPDWQKFIGQLSQELYEKGVDGFFIDNCDVYDYDPHESIFEGITAILQNMMTFGKAVIINGGDTYVAEYRERYEAIDQIMTGVNQESVSVSYTHLRAHE
;
A
#
# COMPACT_ATOMS: atom_id res chain seq x y z
N MET A 1 -47.47 -14.05 11.74
CA MET A 1 -46.04 -13.92 12.01
C MET A 1 -45.45 -13.06 10.92
N LYS A 2 -45.08 -11.82 11.24
CA LYS A 2 -44.37 -10.94 10.28
C LYS A 2 -42.92 -11.32 10.38
N ALA A 3 -42.32 -11.81 9.29
CA ALA A 3 -40.90 -12.02 9.16
C ALA A 3 -40.20 -10.66 9.36
N ASN A 4 -39.34 -10.57 10.36
CA ASN A 4 -38.43 -9.45 10.55
C ASN A 4 -37.46 -9.53 9.36
N GLN A 5 -37.67 -8.73 8.33
CA GLN A 5 -36.63 -8.46 7.34
C GLN A 5 -35.53 -7.69 8.10
N ALA A 6 -34.42 -8.36 8.37
CA ALA A 6 -33.21 -7.69 8.79
C ALA A 6 -32.92 -6.64 7.70
N LYS A 7 -32.84 -5.36 8.10
CA LYS A 7 -32.35 -4.32 7.22
C LYS A 7 -30.92 -4.73 6.84
N GLU A 8 -30.72 -5.14 5.61
CA GLU A 8 -29.40 -5.21 5.01
C GLU A 8 -28.84 -3.79 5.08
N PHE A 9 -27.83 -3.59 5.91
CA PHE A 9 -27.11 -2.31 5.94
C PHE A 9 -26.27 -2.27 4.66
N GLU A 10 -26.49 -1.25 3.85
CA GLU A 10 -25.66 -0.96 2.69
C GLU A 10 -24.23 -0.70 3.20
N LYS A 11 -23.25 -1.48 2.71
CA LYS A 11 -21.85 -1.31 3.07
C LYS A 11 -21.29 -0.08 2.35
N ASN A 12 -20.29 0.56 2.94
CA ASN A 12 -19.47 1.53 2.24
C ASN A 12 -18.57 0.81 1.24
N ASP A 13 -18.34 1.39 0.07
CA ASP A 13 -17.58 0.74 -0.99
C ASP A 13 -16.12 0.51 -0.59
N TYR A 14 -15.48 1.52 0.06
CA TYR A 14 -14.03 1.52 0.30
C TYR A 14 -13.64 2.34 1.54
N GLY A 15 -12.56 1.93 2.22
CA GLY A 15 -11.96 2.69 3.33
C GLY A 15 -10.49 2.37 3.56
N VAL A 16 -9.70 3.37 3.95
CA VAL A 16 -8.27 3.26 4.30
C VAL A 16 -8.09 3.54 5.80
N PHE A 17 -7.45 2.62 6.53
CA PHE A 17 -7.34 2.64 7.99
C PHE A 17 -5.95 2.21 8.46
N LEU A 18 -4.93 3.05 8.26
CA LEU A 18 -3.53 2.68 8.50
C LEU A 18 -3.17 2.61 10.00
N ASN A 19 -3.81 3.44 10.83
CA ASN A 19 -3.58 3.50 12.29
C ASN A 19 -4.59 2.65 13.08
N ALA A 20 -5.09 1.56 12.51
CA ALA A 20 -6.08 0.71 13.14
C ALA A 20 -5.50 -0.62 13.60
N ASP A 21 -6.15 -1.22 14.59
CA ASP A 21 -5.85 -2.56 15.10
C ASP A 21 -7.11 -3.45 15.16
N ALA A 22 -6.97 -4.65 15.71
CA ALA A 22 -8.05 -5.62 15.82
C ALA A 22 -9.29 -5.12 16.59
N SER A 23 -9.19 -4.05 17.40
CA SER A 23 -10.35 -3.46 18.08
C SER A 23 -11.34 -2.83 17.10
N SER A 24 -10.90 -2.55 15.88
CA SER A 24 -11.68 -1.91 14.81
C SER A 24 -12.44 -2.90 13.91
N LEU A 25 -12.30 -4.21 14.11
CA LEU A 25 -12.87 -5.25 13.24
C LEU A 25 -14.37 -5.10 13.00
N GLU A 26 -15.16 -4.74 14.04
CA GLU A 26 -16.60 -4.55 13.88
C GLU A 26 -16.94 -3.36 12.95
N ARG A 27 -16.14 -2.31 12.98
CA ARG A 27 -16.27 -1.15 12.08
C ARG A 27 -15.94 -1.53 10.64
N PHE A 28 -14.93 -2.36 10.43
CA PHE A 28 -14.48 -2.76 9.09
C PHE A 28 -15.52 -3.61 8.34
N LYS A 29 -16.36 -4.34 9.05
CA LYS A 29 -17.45 -5.11 8.46
C LYS A 29 -18.49 -4.26 7.72
N MET A 30 -18.46 -2.93 7.93
CA MET A 30 -19.31 -1.97 7.22
C MET A 30 -18.78 -1.57 5.84
N TYR A 31 -17.65 -2.15 5.40
CA TYR A 31 -17.00 -1.83 4.13
C TYR A 31 -16.94 -3.06 3.23
N GLU A 32 -17.08 -2.85 1.91
CA GLU A 32 -16.84 -3.88 0.92
C GLU A 32 -15.36 -4.16 0.77
N THR A 33 -14.56 -3.10 0.68
CA THR A 33 -13.11 -3.17 0.58
C THR A 33 -12.45 -2.25 1.61
N ILE A 34 -11.41 -2.74 2.26
CA ILE A 34 -10.58 -1.95 3.17
C ILE A 34 -9.11 -2.08 2.84
N VAL A 35 -8.36 -1.01 3.12
CA VAL A 35 -6.90 -1.02 3.25
C VAL A 35 -6.56 -0.86 4.73
N ILE A 36 -5.79 -1.79 5.26
CA ILE A 36 -5.27 -1.77 6.64
C ILE A 36 -3.79 -2.07 6.63
N ASP A 37 -3.07 -1.69 7.67
CA ASP A 37 -1.72 -2.22 7.89
C ASP A 37 -1.83 -3.60 8.53
N ALA A 38 -1.81 -4.65 7.70
CA ALA A 38 -2.00 -6.03 8.15
C ALA A 38 -0.83 -6.56 9.00
N GLN A 39 0.24 -5.79 9.21
CA GLN A 39 1.27 -6.11 10.19
C GLN A 39 0.68 -6.18 11.61
N TYR A 40 -0.31 -5.32 11.91
CA TYR A 40 -1.00 -5.25 13.20
C TYR A 40 -2.18 -6.22 13.36
N PHE A 41 -2.43 -7.08 12.36
CA PHE A 41 -3.55 -8.03 12.37
C PHE A 41 -3.05 -9.47 12.27
N THR A 42 -3.79 -10.37 12.90
CA THR A 42 -3.54 -11.81 12.77
C THR A 42 -4.25 -12.38 11.54
N LYS A 43 -3.82 -13.56 11.10
CA LYS A 43 -4.54 -14.34 10.06
C LYS A 43 -6.02 -14.53 10.43
N ARG A 44 -6.32 -14.76 11.72
CA ARG A 44 -7.68 -14.95 12.19
C ARG A 44 -8.54 -13.69 12.02
N ASP A 45 -7.97 -12.52 12.19
CA ASP A 45 -8.66 -11.25 12.00
C ASP A 45 -9.05 -11.06 10.53
N ILE A 46 -8.14 -11.37 9.61
CA ILE A 46 -8.40 -11.34 8.16
C ILE A 46 -9.51 -12.35 7.79
N GLU A 47 -9.47 -13.58 8.32
CA GLU A 47 -10.51 -14.57 8.11
C GLU A 47 -11.90 -14.08 8.59
N LEU A 48 -11.97 -13.37 9.72
CA LEU A 48 -13.23 -12.82 10.24
C LEU A 48 -13.79 -11.72 9.31
N LEU A 49 -12.94 -10.91 8.70
CA LEU A 49 -13.35 -9.91 7.71
C LEU A 49 -13.88 -10.59 6.44
N HIS A 50 -13.21 -11.62 5.95
CA HIS A 50 -13.65 -12.41 4.80
C HIS A 50 -15.00 -13.10 5.04
N GLN A 51 -15.24 -13.64 6.24
CA GLN A 51 -16.54 -14.24 6.60
C GLN A 51 -17.69 -13.23 6.50
N ASN A 52 -17.39 -11.94 6.64
CA ASN A 52 -18.35 -10.86 6.44
C ASN A 52 -18.40 -10.35 4.99
N GLY A 53 -17.64 -10.94 4.07
CA GLY A 53 -17.54 -10.52 2.67
C GLY A 53 -16.78 -9.20 2.46
N THR A 54 -15.84 -8.88 3.36
CA THR A 54 -14.97 -7.69 3.21
C THR A 54 -13.68 -8.12 2.53
N VAL A 55 -13.31 -7.43 1.47
CA VAL A 55 -12.02 -7.57 0.77
C VAL A 55 -10.96 -6.78 1.55
N VAL A 56 -9.80 -7.36 1.76
CA VAL A 56 -8.76 -6.79 2.61
C VAL A 56 -7.45 -6.60 1.83
N TYR A 57 -7.08 -5.35 1.56
CA TYR A 57 -5.77 -5.00 1.06
C TYR A 57 -4.86 -4.60 2.22
N THR A 58 -3.59 -4.99 2.13
CA THR A 58 -2.59 -4.56 3.10
C THR A 58 -1.79 -3.38 2.58
N TYR A 59 -1.70 -2.33 3.39
CA TYR A 59 -0.71 -1.28 3.22
C TYR A 59 0.70 -1.86 3.35
N LEU A 60 1.59 -1.42 2.49
CA LEU A 60 3.01 -1.71 2.57
C LEU A 60 3.82 -0.56 1.97
N ASN A 61 4.62 0.07 2.81
CA ASN A 61 5.57 1.10 2.40
C ASN A 61 6.83 0.44 1.86
N ILE A 62 7.23 0.78 0.64
CA ILE A 62 8.43 0.22 0.01
C ILE A 62 9.54 1.24 -0.24
N GLY A 63 9.21 2.52 -0.32
CA GLY A 63 10.15 3.59 -0.70
C GLY A 63 10.65 4.43 0.46
N SER A 64 10.05 4.31 1.64
CA SER A 64 10.55 4.94 2.85
C SER A 64 10.59 3.96 4.01
N ILE A 65 11.30 4.34 5.07
CA ILE A 65 11.37 3.58 6.32
C ILE A 65 10.85 4.44 7.47
N GLU A 66 9.85 3.92 8.19
CA GLU A 66 9.18 4.60 9.30
C GLU A 66 9.89 4.25 10.61
N ASN A 67 10.26 5.26 11.41
CA ASN A 67 11.09 5.09 12.60
C ASN A 67 10.40 4.33 13.75
N PHE A 68 9.09 4.19 13.72
CA PHE A 68 8.29 3.42 14.69
C PHE A 68 8.19 1.91 14.36
N ARG A 69 8.70 1.47 13.22
CA ARG A 69 8.69 0.07 12.83
C ARG A 69 9.72 -0.74 13.60
N GLU A 70 9.34 -1.95 14.00
CA GLU A 70 10.23 -2.86 14.72
C GLU A 70 11.54 -3.15 13.95
N TYR A 71 11.48 -3.13 12.62
CA TYR A 71 12.61 -3.37 11.75
C TYR A 71 13.46 -2.12 11.47
N TYR A 72 13.06 -0.93 11.94
CA TYR A 72 13.77 0.33 11.65
C TYR A 72 15.26 0.24 11.94
N THR A 73 15.63 -0.21 13.15
CA THR A 73 17.05 -0.27 13.57
C THR A 73 17.91 -1.17 12.67
N ALA A 74 17.30 -2.18 12.03
CA ALA A 74 18.04 -3.10 11.16
C ALA A 74 18.33 -2.51 9.78
N TYR A 75 17.55 -1.51 9.35
CA TYR A 75 17.62 -0.96 7.99
C TYR A 75 17.80 0.57 7.94
N ALA A 76 17.89 1.26 9.09
CA ALA A 76 18.01 2.72 9.15
C ALA A 76 19.26 3.26 8.39
N GLU A 77 20.34 2.47 8.31
CA GLU A 77 21.53 2.83 7.54
C GLU A 77 21.35 2.79 6.01
N LEU A 78 20.21 2.30 5.53
CA LEU A 78 19.83 2.36 4.12
C LEU A 78 19.05 3.64 3.77
N ALA A 79 18.81 4.51 4.73
CA ALA A 79 18.17 5.80 4.49
C ALA A 79 19.04 6.66 3.56
N ILE A 80 18.39 7.28 2.55
CA ILE A 80 19.04 8.15 1.55
C ILE A 80 18.65 9.61 1.70
N GLY A 81 17.71 9.93 2.58
CA GLY A 81 17.32 11.30 2.89
C GLY A 81 16.05 11.40 3.70
N GLU A 82 15.80 12.61 4.23
CA GLU A 82 14.60 12.92 4.99
C GLU A 82 13.38 12.99 4.07
N TYR A 83 12.23 12.51 4.57
CA TYR A 83 10.96 12.65 3.87
C TYR A 83 10.29 13.96 4.30
N GLU A 84 10.23 14.95 3.40
CA GLU A 84 9.64 16.26 3.70
C GLU A 84 8.20 16.11 4.23
N HIS A 85 7.89 16.82 5.33
CA HIS A 85 6.59 16.81 6.02
C HIS A 85 6.25 15.56 6.83
N TRP A 86 7.08 14.52 6.85
CA TRP A 86 6.89 13.30 7.62
C TRP A 86 8.14 13.02 8.48
N GLU A 87 8.24 13.69 9.63
CA GLU A 87 9.41 13.60 10.55
C GLU A 87 9.71 12.16 11.05
N GLU A 88 8.75 11.24 10.87
CA GLU A 88 8.86 9.85 11.28
C GLU A 88 9.35 8.93 10.16
N GLU A 89 9.61 9.47 8.96
CA GLU A 89 9.97 8.69 7.76
C GLU A 89 11.25 9.23 7.10
N GLU A 90 11.99 8.32 6.51
CA GLU A 90 13.18 8.61 5.69
C GLU A 90 13.09 7.81 4.38
N TRP A 91 13.44 8.45 3.26
CA TRP A 91 13.56 7.75 1.99
C TRP A 91 14.60 6.63 2.09
N VAL A 92 14.35 5.48 1.48
CA VAL A 92 15.22 4.31 1.58
C VAL A 92 15.79 3.91 0.21
N ASP A 93 17.02 3.40 0.20
CA ASP A 93 17.65 2.83 -0.99
C ASP A 93 16.96 1.51 -1.40
N VAL A 94 15.93 1.63 -2.24
CA VAL A 94 15.19 0.47 -2.78
C VAL A 94 16.02 -0.39 -3.74
N ALA A 95 17.16 0.09 -4.20
CA ALA A 95 18.11 -0.69 -5.00
C ALA A 95 18.91 -1.67 -4.15
N ASN A 96 18.97 -1.47 -2.84
CA ASN A 96 19.71 -2.33 -1.94
C ASN A 96 19.11 -3.75 -1.88
N PRO A 97 19.91 -4.81 -2.14
CA PRO A 97 19.41 -6.18 -2.14
C PRO A 97 18.85 -6.66 -0.78
N ASP A 98 19.37 -6.13 0.33
CA ASP A 98 18.88 -6.52 1.66
C ASP A 98 17.50 -5.92 1.92
N TRP A 99 17.24 -4.69 1.45
CA TRP A 99 15.91 -4.09 1.49
C TRP A 99 14.91 -4.85 0.61
N GLN A 100 15.27 -5.15 -0.64
CA GLN A 100 14.42 -5.91 -1.55
C GLN A 100 14.08 -7.30 -0.97
N LYS A 101 15.07 -7.97 -0.40
CA LYS A 101 14.87 -9.26 0.27
C LYS A 101 13.93 -9.13 1.47
N PHE A 102 14.12 -8.11 2.30
CA PHE A 102 13.27 -7.85 3.47
C PHE A 102 11.81 -7.60 3.04
N ILE A 103 11.59 -6.69 2.09
CA ILE A 103 10.25 -6.40 1.57
C ILE A 103 9.61 -7.65 0.96
N GLY A 104 10.38 -8.48 0.24
CA GLY A 104 9.89 -9.75 -0.27
C GLY A 104 9.45 -10.73 0.83
N GLN A 105 10.20 -10.82 1.93
CA GLN A 105 9.83 -11.64 3.09
C GLN A 105 8.57 -11.10 3.79
N LEU A 106 8.52 -9.80 4.03
CA LEU A 106 7.35 -9.15 4.63
C LEU A 106 6.10 -9.33 3.76
N SER A 107 6.24 -9.20 2.44
CA SER A 107 5.13 -9.45 1.49
C SER A 107 4.64 -10.90 1.56
N GLN A 108 5.54 -11.86 1.69
CA GLN A 108 5.20 -13.27 1.88
C GLN A 108 4.43 -13.49 3.18
N GLU A 109 4.87 -12.90 4.28
CA GLU A 109 4.20 -13.00 5.58
C GLU A 109 2.77 -12.43 5.52
N LEU A 110 2.60 -11.27 4.89
CA LEU A 110 1.31 -10.63 4.69
C LEU A 110 0.39 -11.47 3.78
N TYR A 111 0.93 -12.02 2.70
CA TYR A 111 0.21 -12.95 1.83
C TYR A 111 -0.28 -14.18 2.60
N GLU A 112 0.53 -14.76 3.48
CA GLU A 112 0.19 -15.93 4.30
C GLU A 112 -0.87 -15.63 5.37
N LYS A 113 -1.04 -14.36 5.77
CA LYS A 113 -2.18 -13.92 6.58
C LYS A 113 -3.49 -13.97 5.80
N GLY A 114 -3.44 -14.02 4.47
CA GLY A 114 -4.61 -14.20 3.60
C GLY A 114 -5.16 -12.91 3.01
N VAL A 115 -4.39 -11.83 2.96
CA VAL A 115 -4.83 -10.57 2.31
C VAL A 115 -5.18 -10.78 0.83
N ASP A 116 -6.08 -9.97 0.30
CA ASP A 116 -6.56 -10.05 -1.08
C ASP A 116 -5.69 -9.26 -2.05
N GLY A 117 -4.89 -8.33 -1.54
CA GLY A 117 -3.97 -7.52 -2.33
C GLY A 117 -3.05 -6.66 -1.49
N PHE A 118 -2.17 -5.97 -2.17
CA PHE A 118 -1.20 -5.04 -1.62
C PHE A 118 -1.54 -3.61 -2.04
N PHE A 119 -1.48 -2.68 -1.11
CA PHE A 119 -1.59 -1.25 -1.34
C PHE A 119 -0.23 -0.66 -1.05
N ILE A 120 0.49 -0.34 -2.11
CA ILE A 120 1.92 -0.02 -2.09
C ILE A 120 2.10 1.48 -2.05
N ASP A 121 2.86 1.93 -1.07
CA ASP A 121 3.15 3.34 -0.86
C ASP A 121 4.60 3.69 -1.15
N ASN A 122 4.82 4.97 -1.43
CA ASN A 122 6.13 5.59 -1.58
C ASN A 122 6.99 5.08 -2.77
N CYS A 123 6.34 4.67 -3.90
CA CYS A 123 7.04 4.60 -5.18
C CYS A 123 7.59 5.99 -5.61
N ASP A 124 7.16 7.06 -4.92
CA ASP A 124 7.63 8.44 -5.05
C ASP A 124 9.11 8.62 -4.65
N VAL A 125 9.75 7.62 -4.05
CA VAL A 125 11.20 7.59 -3.87
C VAL A 125 11.94 7.78 -5.21
N TYR A 126 11.32 7.40 -6.35
CA TYR A 126 11.87 7.69 -7.67
C TYR A 126 11.75 9.16 -8.08
N ASP A 127 10.77 9.89 -7.57
CA ASP A 127 10.68 11.34 -7.75
C ASP A 127 11.75 12.07 -6.91
N TYR A 128 12.00 11.57 -5.71
CA TYR A 128 13.05 12.06 -4.82
C TYR A 128 14.46 11.80 -5.37
N ASP A 129 14.73 10.58 -5.83
CA ASP A 129 16.03 10.17 -6.39
C ASP A 129 15.83 9.44 -7.75
N PRO A 130 15.80 10.18 -8.89
CA PRO A 130 15.48 9.63 -10.20
C PRO A 130 16.67 8.91 -10.86
N HIS A 131 17.35 8.05 -10.10
CA HIS A 131 18.42 7.21 -10.62
C HIS A 131 17.89 5.89 -11.16
N GLU A 132 18.58 5.34 -12.17
CA GLU A 132 18.22 4.07 -12.79
C GLU A 132 18.14 2.92 -11.76
N SER A 133 19.05 2.89 -10.81
CA SER A 133 19.05 1.87 -9.75
C SER A 133 17.78 1.89 -8.89
N ILE A 134 17.25 3.08 -8.58
CA ILE A 134 15.98 3.24 -7.85
C ILE A 134 14.81 2.75 -8.68
N PHE A 135 14.77 3.13 -9.97
CA PHE A 135 13.76 2.63 -10.90
C PHE A 135 13.75 1.10 -10.99
N GLU A 136 14.93 0.48 -11.17
CA GLU A 136 15.08 -0.97 -11.23
C GLU A 136 14.72 -1.62 -9.89
N GLY A 137 15.07 -0.99 -8.77
CA GLY A 137 14.76 -1.47 -7.42
C GLY A 137 13.26 -1.55 -7.15
N ILE A 138 12.51 -0.48 -7.42
CA ILE A 138 11.05 -0.46 -7.34
C ILE A 138 10.46 -1.54 -8.25
N THR A 139 10.94 -1.60 -9.49
CA THR A 139 10.48 -2.58 -10.48
C THR A 139 10.64 -4.01 -9.97
N ALA A 140 11.80 -4.35 -9.43
CA ALA A 140 12.08 -5.68 -8.88
C ALA A 140 11.15 -6.04 -7.71
N ILE A 141 10.91 -5.09 -6.79
CA ILE A 141 10.00 -5.27 -5.66
C ILE A 141 8.58 -5.53 -6.16
N LEU A 142 8.06 -4.69 -7.04
CA LEU A 142 6.69 -4.81 -7.55
C LEU A 142 6.48 -6.09 -8.37
N GLN A 143 7.43 -6.45 -9.25
CA GLN A 143 7.38 -7.71 -10.00
C GLN A 143 7.38 -8.93 -9.08
N ASN A 144 8.15 -8.90 -7.98
CA ASN A 144 8.10 -9.95 -6.97
C ASN A 144 6.70 -10.05 -6.35
N MET A 145 6.07 -8.93 -5.98
CA MET A 145 4.70 -8.91 -5.43
C MET A 145 3.66 -9.45 -6.42
N MET A 146 3.79 -9.13 -7.71
CA MET A 146 2.90 -9.65 -8.74
C MET A 146 2.94 -11.19 -8.84
N THR A 147 4.04 -11.84 -8.44
CA THR A 147 4.14 -13.32 -8.42
C THR A 147 3.15 -13.98 -7.46
N PHE A 148 2.64 -13.29 -6.45
CA PHE A 148 1.61 -13.81 -5.55
C PHE A 148 0.23 -13.96 -6.21
N GLY A 149 0.03 -13.41 -7.42
CA GLY A 149 -1.26 -13.47 -8.13
C GLY A 149 -2.38 -12.70 -7.41
N LYS A 150 -2.01 -11.71 -6.60
CA LYS A 150 -2.90 -10.81 -5.87
C LYS A 150 -2.94 -9.43 -6.51
N ALA A 151 -3.95 -8.63 -6.17
CA ALA A 151 -3.96 -7.24 -6.58
C ALA A 151 -2.76 -6.48 -6.02
N VAL A 152 -2.15 -5.63 -6.82
CA VAL A 152 -1.10 -4.69 -6.44
C VAL A 152 -1.55 -3.31 -6.87
N ILE A 153 -1.88 -2.46 -5.90
CA ILE A 153 -2.34 -1.08 -6.11
C ILE A 153 -1.21 -0.15 -5.68
N ILE A 154 -0.73 0.68 -6.57
CA ILE A 154 0.26 1.72 -6.24
C ILE A 154 -0.49 2.96 -5.76
N ASN A 155 -0.10 3.50 -4.61
CA ASN A 155 -0.58 4.76 -4.07
C ASN A 155 0.40 5.88 -4.45
N GLY A 156 -0.03 6.85 -5.25
CA GLY A 156 0.88 7.86 -5.81
C GLY A 156 1.84 7.26 -6.86
N GLY A 157 3.12 7.62 -6.77
CA GLY A 157 4.18 7.09 -7.63
C GLY A 157 4.08 7.49 -9.09
N ASP A 158 3.46 8.64 -9.40
CA ASP A 158 3.12 9.05 -10.75
C ASP A 158 4.33 9.11 -11.68
N THR A 159 5.45 9.65 -11.20
CA THR A 159 6.69 9.77 -11.96
C THR A 159 7.25 8.39 -12.34
N TYR A 160 7.28 7.46 -11.39
CA TYR A 160 7.73 6.09 -11.65
C TYR A 160 6.81 5.35 -12.63
N VAL A 161 5.50 5.43 -12.42
CA VAL A 161 4.51 4.74 -13.29
C VAL A 161 4.54 5.29 -14.71
N ALA A 162 4.65 6.62 -14.87
CA ALA A 162 4.77 7.27 -16.17
C ALA A 162 6.02 6.80 -16.91
N GLU A 163 7.18 6.81 -16.23
CA GLU A 163 8.46 6.34 -16.79
C GLU A 163 8.41 4.86 -17.17
N TYR A 164 7.83 4.00 -16.30
CA TYR A 164 7.68 2.59 -16.58
C TYR A 164 6.85 2.35 -17.84
N ARG A 165 5.71 3.06 -17.96
CA ARG A 165 4.83 2.96 -19.13
C ARG A 165 5.51 3.43 -20.43
N GLU A 166 6.34 4.47 -20.35
CA GLU A 166 7.10 4.96 -21.51
C GLU A 166 8.13 3.92 -21.99
N ARG A 167 8.80 3.23 -21.05
CA ARG A 167 9.81 2.22 -21.37
C ARG A 167 9.24 0.90 -21.89
N TYR A 168 8.10 0.45 -21.31
CA TYR A 168 7.62 -0.93 -21.53
C TYR A 168 6.21 -1.02 -22.15
N GLU A 169 5.54 0.11 -22.41
CA GLU A 169 4.19 0.22 -23.00
C GLU A 169 3.06 -0.42 -22.17
N ALA A 170 3.36 -1.40 -21.31
CA ALA A 170 2.42 -2.15 -20.49
C ALA A 170 2.81 -2.07 -19.01
N ILE A 171 1.82 -1.99 -18.13
CA ILE A 171 2.00 -1.83 -16.68
C ILE A 171 1.53 -3.05 -15.85
N ASP A 172 0.95 -4.03 -16.51
CA ASP A 172 0.39 -5.24 -15.90
C ASP A 172 1.43 -6.18 -15.27
N GLN A 173 2.72 -5.90 -15.48
CA GLN A 173 3.82 -6.64 -14.86
C GLN A 173 4.20 -6.10 -13.47
N ILE A 174 3.75 -4.89 -13.13
CA ILE A 174 4.13 -4.23 -11.87
C ILE A 174 2.93 -3.85 -11.00
N MET A 175 1.74 -3.76 -11.57
CA MET A 175 0.55 -3.37 -10.82
C MET A 175 -0.74 -3.82 -11.49
N THR A 176 -1.83 -3.84 -10.72
CA THR A 176 -3.20 -4.06 -11.18
C THR A 176 -4.04 -2.78 -11.16
N GLY A 177 -3.58 -1.73 -10.50
CA GLY A 177 -4.27 -0.45 -10.42
C GLY A 177 -3.46 0.60 -9.70
N VAL A 178 -3.98 1.82 -9.70
CA VAL A 178 -3.42 2.96 -8.95
C VAL A 178 -4.48 3.56 -8.03
N ASN A 179 -4.04 4.07 -6.90
CA ASN A 179 -4.80 4.99 -6.07
C ASN A 179 -4.16 6.37 -6.19
N GLN A 180 -5.01 7.38 -6.38
CA GLN A 180 -4.56 8.77 -6.49
C GLN A 180 -5.14 9.56 -5.35
N GLU A 181 -4.27 10.08 -4.50
CA GLU A 181 -4.66 10.96 -3.39
C GLU A 181 -4.84 12.41 -3.87
N SER A 182 -5.59 13.18 -3.09
CA SER A 182 -5.70 14.64 -3.24
C SER A 182 -6.22 15.17 -4.60
N VAL A 183 -6.82 14.32 -5.45
CA VAL A 183 -7.35 14.71 -6.76
C VAL A 183 -8.34 15.87 -6.65
N SER A 184 -9.21 15.88 -5.62
CA SER A 184 -10.17 16.95 -5.38
C SER A 184 -9.54 18.25 -4.85
N VAL A 185 -8.39 18.18 -4.17
CA VAL A 185 -7.65 19.34 -3.64
C VAL A 185 -6.95 20.07 -4.78
N SER A 186 -6.37 19.36 -5.73
CA SER A 186 -5.75 19.94 -6.94
C SER A 186 -6.75 20.77 -7.76
N TYR A 187 -7.99 20.30 -7.89
CA TYR A 187 -9.06 21.05 -8.59
C TYR A 187 -9.47 22.34 -7.87
N THR A 188 -9.45 22.38 -6.54
CA THR A 188 -9.80 23.60 -5.77
C THR A 188 -8.70 24.67 -5.89
N HIS A 189 -7.45 24.30 -5.95
CA HIS A 189 -6.35 25.25 -6.15
C HIS A 189 -6.33 25.87 -7.55
N LEU A 190 -6.67 25.11 -8.58
CA LEU A 190 -6.76 25.64 -9.96
C LEU A 190 -7.91 26.65 -10.15
N ARG A 191 -8.99 26.55 -9.38
CA ARG A 191 -10.12 27.51 -9.42
C ARG A 191 -9.89 28.78 -8.59
N ALA A 192 -8.96 28.78 -7.66
CA ALA A 192 -8.66 29.95 -6.83
C ALA A 192 -7.75 30.98 -7.52
N HIS A 193 -7.25 30.68 -8.71
CA HIS A 193 -6.36 31.54 -9.51
C HIS A 193 -7.02 32.05 -10.81
N GLU A 194 -8.30 31.76 -11.05
CA GLU A 194 -9.15 32.41 -12.08
C GLU A 194 -10.06 33.50 -11.43
#